data_c61cba69f1cba193f5affde00908480f
#
_entry.id   c61cba69f1cba193f5affde00908480f
#
_cell.length_a   1.000
_cell.length_b   1.000
_cell.length_c   1.000
_cell.angle_alpha   90.00
_cell.angle_beta   90.00
_cell.angle_gamma   90.00
#
_symmetry.space_group_name_H-M   'P 1'
#
loop_
_entity.id
_entity.type
_entity.pdbx_description
1 polymer ?
#
loop_
_entity_poly.entity_id
_entity_poly.type
_entity_poly.pdbx_seq_one_letter_code
_entity_poly.pdbx_strand_id
1 'polypeptide(L)'
;VRLLRAAQFPEDAGPLAHPIRPDSYQEISNFYTATVYNKGAEVIRMMATLIGPERFRRGTDLYFARHDGDAATCEDFVRAIEEGAGTDLTQFRRWYEQAGTPRLTLAVEKEAGGWTLIARQSVPTTPGQPDKPVMHIPLRIAAYGQDGDNRALGDTLVELREGETRVPLGAFAARPALSVNRGFTAPVIVDFDRAPGELAWLAAHDDDPFARYEALQQLMLDHLVAAAAGAGDAGPVVDAVATLLKQAERDPAFVAEALLLPSEAFIGDQMLVVDPDAVRAARTALQAALGRALEGEWRALLARPIPPASDLSPAAKGGRRLVASALALLNAAGFADAPALAMALFERADGMTVRIGALTTLANGESAERTAALAAFYDRYHANALVLDKWFQVQAWSLRSDTVTAVAALAQHRDFTLANPNRVRSLYGAFAGNQAAFHQHDGAGYRLLADLIIALDPLNPQTAARMVPPLGRWRRFGTARQAMMRSELERILRQPGLSRDVTEQASKSLAD
;
A
#
# COMPACT_ATOMS: atom_id res chain seq x y z
N VAL A 1 3.86 5.18 2.87
CA VAL A 1 2.74 5.43 1.97
C VAL A 1 2.09 4.12 1.51
N ARG A 2 2.84 3.15 0.95
CA ARG A 2 2.24 1.87 0.49
C ARG A 2 1.45 1.13 1.57
N LEU A 3 1.96 1.09 2.80
CA LEU A 3 1.24 0.47 3.92
C LEU A 3 -0.07 1.23 4.25
N LEU A 4 -0.05 2.57 4.20
CA LEU A 4 -1.27 3.36 4.37
C LEU A 4 -2.31 3.00 3.30
N ARG A 5 -1.92 2.98 2.03
CA ARG A 5 -2.81 2.64 0.91
C ARG A 5 -3.29 1.19 0.92
N ALA A 6 -2.44 0.25 1.37
CA ALA A 6 -2.79 -1.16 1.38
C ALA A 6 -3.65 -1.58 2.59
N ALA A 7 -3.56 -0.89 3.71
CA ALA A 7 -4.21 -1.28 4.96
C ALA A 7 -5.06 -0.15 5.57
N GLN A 8 -4.50 1.05 5.77
CA GLN A 8 -5.16 2.10 6.53
C GLN A 8 -6.26 2.80 5.72
N PHE A 9 -6.03 3.16 4.45
CA PHE A 9 -7.07 3.77 3.61
C PHE A 9 -8.28 2.84 3.41
N PRO A 10 -8.10 1.52 3.13
CA PRO A 10 -9.21 0.58 3.12
C PRO A 10 -9.94 0.44 4.45
N GLU A 11 -9.24 0.48 5.59
CA GLU A 11 -9.84 0.47 6.93
C GLU A 11 -10.68 1.73 7.15
N ASP A 12 -10.18 2.90 6.77
CA ASP A 12 -10.82 4.21 6.90
C ASP A 12 -12.02 4.42 5.95
N ALA A 13 -12.10 3.60 4.90
CA ALA A 13 -13.20 3.60 3.92
C ALA A 13 -14.20 2.45 4.13
N GLY A 14 -13.98 1.60 5.12
CA GLY A 14 -14.78 0.39 5.38
C GLY A 14 -15.76 0.51 6.53
N PRO A 15 -16.48 -0.57 6.83
CA PRO A 15 -17.44 -0.60 7.94
C PRO A 15 -16.79 -0.51 9.32
N LEU A 16 -15.47 -0.70 9.40
CA LEU A 16 -14.68 -0.60 10.62
C LEU A 16 -14.00 0.78 10.76
N ALA A 17 -14.34 1.74 9.91
CA ALA A 17 -13.76 3.08 9.96
C ALA A 17 -14.01 3.73 11.33
N HIS A 18 -12.96 4.31 11.90
CA HIS A 18 -12.99 4.96 13.21
C HIS A 18 -11.92 6.06 13.26
N PRO A 19 -12.03 7.06 14.16
CA PRO A 19 -11.00 8.08 14.34
C PRO A 19 -9.71 7.50 14.93
N ILE A 20 -8.62 8.28 14.89
CA ILE A 20 -7.35 7.92 15.55
C ILE A 20 -7.55 7.74 17.06
N ARG A 21 -8.43 8.56 17.65
CA ARG A 21 -8.89 8.47 19.04
C ARG A 21 -10.35 8.03 19.04
N PRO A 22 -10.63 6.72 18.97
CA PRO A 22 -12.00 6.22 19.04
C PRO A 22 -12.58 6.42 20.44
N ASP A 23 -13.89 6.72 20.49
CA ASP A 23 -14.61 6.96 21.76
C ASP A 23 -15.02 5.67 22.48
N SER A 24 -15.04 4.53 21.76
CA SER A 24 -15.46 3.23 22.29
C SER A 24 -14.85 2.05 21.55
N TYR A 25 -14.72 0.95 22.27
CA TYR A 25 -14.38 -0.38 21.74
C TYR A 25 -15.07 -1.44 22.63
N GLN A 26 -15.31 -2.63 22.10
CA GLN A 26 -15.84 -3.75 22.88
C GLN A 26 -14.71 -4.58 23.50
N GLU A 27 -13.62 -4.74 22.75
CA GLU A 27 -12.43 -5.46 23.20
C GLU A 27 -11.17 -4.62 22.94
N ILE A 28 -10.36 -4.41 23.99
CA ILE A 28 -9.15 -3.55 23.90
C ILE A 28 -8.17 -4.02 22.85
N SER A 29 -8.08 -5.31 22.58
CA SER A 29 -7.20 -5.87 21.56
C SER A 29 -7.49 -5.37 20.15
N ASN A 30 -8.75 -5.01 19.87
CA ASN A 30 -9.20 -4.45 18.60
C ASN A 30 -8.91 -2.95 18.43
N PHE A 31 -8.45 -2.28 19.49
CA PHE A 31 -8.06 -0.87 19.45
C PHE A 31 -6.77 -0.62 18.64
N TYR A 32 -5.88 -1.62 18.55
CA TYR A 32 -4.56 -1.49 17.92
C TYR A 32 -4.63 -1.68 16.41
N THR A 33 -5.22 -0.71 15.71
CA THR A 33 -5.54 -0.73 14.27
C THR A 33 -4.49 -0.01 13.43
N ALA A 34 -4.59 -0.14 12.09
CA ALA A 34 -3.77 0.63 11.16
C ALA A 34 -4.08 2.14 11.27
N THR A 35 -5.31 2.52 11.56
CA THR A 35 -5.72 3.92 11.75
C THR A 35 -5.07 4.51 13.00
N VAL A 36 -5.15 3.84 14.15
CA VAL A 36 -4.52 4.34 15.39
C VAL A 36 -3.02 4.50 15.22
N TYR A 37 -2.32 3.51 14.67
CA TYR A 37 -0.87 3.55 14.54
C TYR A 37 -0.35 4.28 13.31
N ASN A 38 -0.80 3.90 12.11
CA ASN A 38 -0.19 4.41 10.88
C ASN A 38 -0.72 5.80 10.53
N LYS A 39 -2.04 6.03 10.58
CA LYS A 39 -2.59 7.37 10.40
C LYS A 39 -2.18 8.29 11.54
N GLY A 40 -2.16 7.80 12.79
CA GLY A 40 -1.66 8.55 13.95
C GLY A 40 -0.21 9.02 13.75
N ALA A 41 0.68 8.16 13.28
CA ALA A 41 2.06 8.55 12.97
C ALA A 41 2.14 9.62 11.87
N GLU A 42 1.31 9.54 10.83
CA GLU A 42 1.24 10.55 9.77
C GLU A 42 0.70 11.88 10.28
N VAL A 43 -0.26 11.86 11.20
CA VAL A 43 -0.80 13.09 11.83
C VAL A 43 0.29 13.79 12.64
N ILE A 44 1.11 13.06 13.40
CA ILE A 44 2.25 13.62 14.10
C ILE A 44 3.27 14.20 13.12
N ARG A 45 3.56 13.50 12.03
CA ARG A 45 4.46 13.98 10.97
C ARG A 45 3.93 15.23 10.27
N MET A 46 2.61 15.31 10.01
CA MET A 46 1.96 16.54 9.49
C MET A 46 2.15 17.72 10.44
N MET A 47 1.93 17.49 11.73
CA MET A 47 2.13 18.52 12.77
C MET A 47 3.56 19.06 12.74
N ALA A 48 4.56 18.15 12.69
CA ALA A 48 5.97 18.53 12.55
C ALA A 48 6.25 19.29 11.24
N THR A 49 5.57 18.93 10.15
CA THR A 49 5.69 19.63 8.85
C THR A 49 5.13 21.04 8.91
N LEU A 50 3.97 21.23 9.55
CA LEU A 50 3.33 22.54 9.72
C LEU A 50 4.19 23.52 10.52
N ILE A 51 4.71 23.08 11.62
CA ILE A 51 5.38 23.96 12.61
C ILE A 51 6.90 24.02 12.45
N GLY A 52 7.48 23.12 11.69
CA GLY A 52 8.91 23.00 11.48
C GLY A 52 9.64 22.25 12.62
N PRO A 53 10.83 21.70 12.34
CA PRO A 53 11.50 20.73 13.23
C PRO A 53 11.91 21.34 14.58
N GLU A 54 12.40 22.56 14.60
CA GLU A 54 12.87 23.21 15.84
C GLU A 54 11.72 23.51 16.80
N ARG A 55 10.60 24.01 16.28
CA ARG A 55 9.42 24.33 17.08
C ARG A 55 8.73 23.06 17.56
N PHE A 56 8.66 22.03 16.70
CA PHE A 56 8.16 20.71 17.08
C PHE A 56 9.02 20.10 18.21
N ARG A 57 10.34 20.22 18.12
CA ARG A 57 11.25 19.75 19.16
C ARG A 57 10.96 20.42 20.51
N ARG A 58 10.79 21.75 20.55
CA ARG A 58 10.41 22.45 21.80
C ARG A 58 9.09 21.92 22.38
N GLY A 59 8.12 21.65 21.52
CA GLY A 59 6.84 21.08 21.96
C GLY A 59 6.99 19.67 22.54
N THR A 60 7.80 18.81 21.91
CA THR A 60 8.06 17.45 22.44
C THR A 60 8.88 17.50 23.74
N ASP A 61 9.85 18.39 23.87
CA ASP A 61 10.60 18.57 25.12
C ASP A 61 9.67 19.00 26.26
N LEU A 62 8.72 19.92 25.97
CA LEU A 62 7.71 20.35 26.94
C LEU A 62 6.78 19.21 27.34
N TYR A 63 6.35 18.38 26.36
CA TYR A 63 5.53 17.20 26.63
C TYR A 63 6.22 16.24 27.61
N PHE A 64 7.46 15.87 27.34
CA PHE A 64 8.21 14.98 28.23
C PHE A 64 8.50 15.62 29.58
N ALA A 65 8.81 16.92 29.62
CA ALA A 65 9.03 17.62 30.90
C ALA A 65 7.80 17.61 31.83
N ARG A 66 6.59 17.56 31.25
CA ARG A 66 5.32 17.58 32.00
C ARG A 66 4.76 16.22 32.33
N HIS A 67 4.95 15.24 31.42
CA HIS A 67 4.20 13.98 31.41
C HIS A 67 5.08 12.73 31.40
N ASP A 68 6.39 12.85 31.62
CA ASP A 68 7.25 11.67 31.68
C ASP A 68 6.92 10.82 32.91
N GLY A 69 6.57 9.56 32.66
CA GLY A 69 6.11 8.61 33.67
C GLY A 69 4.60 8.69 34.02
N ASP A 70 3.85 9.62 33.45
CA ASP A 70 2.42 9.79 33.67
C ASP A 70 1.58 9.09 32.59
N ALA A 71 0.29 8.87 32.88
CA ALA A 71 -0.72 8.42 31.90
C ALA A 71 -1.24 9.63 31.13
N ALA A 72 -0.54 10.04 30.07
CA ALA A 72 -0.89 11.21 29.28
C ALA A 72 -1.92 10.89 28.18
N THR A 73 -2.70 11.90 27.80
CA THR A 73 -3.70 11.84 26.73
C THR A 73 -3.18 12.42 25.41
N CYS A 74 -3.88 12.17 24.30
CA CYS A 74 -3.60 12.85 23.02
C CYS A 74 -3.69 14.38 23.16
N GLU A 75 -4.62 14.88 23.99
CA GLU A 75 -4.79 16.32 24.22
C GLU A 75 -3.60 16.94 24.96
N ASP A 76 -3.03 16.24 25.93
CA ASP A 76 -1.82 16.69 26.64
C ASP A 76 -0.64 16.82 25.67
N PHE A 77 -0.51 15.88 24.73
CA PHE A 77 0.51 15.96 23.69
C PHE A 77 0.28 17.17 22.76
N VAL A 78 -0.92 17.34 22.21
CA VAL A 78 -1.23 18.44 21.27
C VAL A 78 -1.05 19.79 21.95
N ARG A 79 -1.50 19.95 23.21
CA ARG A 79 -1.34 21.18 23.98
C ARG A 79 0.13 21.52 24.24
N ALA A 80 0.94 20.54 24.59
CA ALA A 80 2.37 20.75 24.76
C ALA A 80 3.06 21.20 23.46
N ILE A 81 2.64 20.63 22.33
CA ILE A 81 3.14 21.07 21.02
C ILE A 81 2.67 22.50 20.69
N GLU A 82 1.41 22.85 20.92
CA GLU A 82 0.89 24.21 20.71
C GLU A 82 1.67 25.26 21.51
N GLU A 83 1.85 25.01 22.81
CA GLU A 83 2.55 25.93 23.70
C GLU A 83 4.04 26.04 23.34
N GLY A 84 4.72 24.91 23.16
CA GLY A 84 6.15 24.89 22.82
C GLY A 84 6.45 25.46 21.43
N ALA A 85 5.51 25.38 20.50
CA ALA A 85 5.62 25.92 19.15
C ALA A 85 5.08 27.36 19.02
N GLY A 86 4.21 27.81 19.93
CA GLY A 86 3.48 29.07 19.79
C GLY A 86 2.56 29.07 18.56
N THR A 87 1.80 27.98 18.35
CA THR A 87 0.97 27.78 17.15
C THR A 87 -0.39 27.25 17.56
N ASP A 88 -1.48 27.79 16.98
CA ASP A 88 -2.84 27.29 17.17
C ASP A 88 -3.07 26.01 16.36
N LEU A 89 -3.40 24.92 17.04
CA LEU A 89 -3.74 23.61 16.45
C LEU A 89 -5.21 23.25 16.68
N THR A 90 -6.08 24.20 17.00
CA THR A 90 -7.49 23.94 17.30
C THR A 90 -8.19 23.19 16.15
N GLN A 91 -8.07 23.67 14.91
CA GLN A 91 -8.64 22.98 13.74
C GLN A 91 -7.92 21.66 13.46
N PHE A 92 -6.63 21.56 13.73
CA PHE A 92 -5.83 20.36 13.49
C PHE A 92 -6.28 19.17 14.35
N ARG A 93 -6.86 19.39 15.54
CA ARG A 93 -7.41 18.35 16.41
C ARG A 93 -8.46 17.48 15.73
N ARG A 94 -9.12 17.97 14.69
CA ARG A 94 -10.09 17.19 13.89
C ARG A 94 -9.48 15.90 13.32
N TRP A 95 -8.16 15.84 13.11
CA TRP A 95 -7.47 14.63 12.67
C TRP A 95 -7.55 13.48 13.69
N TYR A 96 -7.66 13.79 14.99
CA TYR A 96 -7.83 12.80 16.05
C TYR A 96 -9.29 12.36 16.23
N GLU A 97 -10.25 13.17 15.79
CA GLU A 97 -11.68 13.02 16.09
C GLU A 97 -12.49 12.54 14.89
N GLN A 98 -12.02 12.74 13.66
CA GLN A 98 -12.74 12.38 12.45
C GLN A 98 -12.13 11.12 11.80
N ALA A 99 -13.02 10.15 11.51
CA ALA A 99 -12.71 9.01 10.67
C ALA A 99 -12.78 9.39 9.18
N GLY A 100 -12.23 8.55 8.31
CA GLY A 100 -12.24 8.75 6.87
C GLY A 100 -11.02 9.50 6.38
N THR A 101 -10.56 9.12 5.18
CA THR A 101 -9.43 9.76 4.51
C THR A 101 -9.92 10.97 3.71
N PRO A 102 -9.42 12.20 3.98
CA PRO A 102 -9.84 13.38 3.24
C PRO A 102 -9.53 13.25 1.74
N ARG A 103 -10.42 13.78 0.91
CA ARG A 103 -10.26 13.89 -0.54
C ARG A 103 -10.00 15.33 -0.93
N LEU A 104 -9.03 15.53 -1.81
CA LEU A 104 -8.71 16.80 -2.43
C LEU A 104 -9.05 16.72 -3.91
N THR A 105 -10.05 17.50 -4.36
CA THR A 105 -10.31 17.70 -5.79
C THR A 105 -9.57 18.94 -6.23
N LEU A 106 -8.66 18.77 -7.18
CA LEU A 106 -7.77 19.83 -7.66
C LEU A 106 -8.12 20.24 -9.09
N ALA A 107 -8.06 21.53 -9.36
CA ALA A 107 -8.13 22.09 -10.71
C ALA A 107 -7.08 23.19 -10.89
N VAL A 108 -6.54 23.32 -12.10
CA VAL A 108 -5.64 24.41 -12.47
C VAL A 108 -6.33 25.24 -13.54
N GLU A 109 -6.61 26.49 -13.21
CA GLU A 109 -7.36 27.41 -14.07
C GLU A 109 -6.51 28.63 -14.45
N LYS A 110 -6.75 29.16 -15.66
CA LYS A 110 -6.11 30.39 -16.14
C LYS A 110 -6.94 31.57 -15.71
N GLU A 111 -6.33 32.52 -15.04
CA GLU A 111 -6.93 33.77 -14.59
C GLU A 111 -6.19 34.98 -15.18
N ALA A 112 -6.71 36.21 -14.97
CA ALA A 112 -6.12 37.43 -15.51
C ALA A 112 -4.64 37.65 -15.10
N GLY A 113 -4.24 37.17 -13.91
CA GLY A 113 -2.89 37.30 -13.35
C GLY A 113 -1.96 36.09 -13.56
N GLY A 114 -2.40 35.07 -14.28
CA GLY A 114 -1.63 33.82 -14.44
C GLY A 114 -2.45 32.56 -14.22
N TRP A 115 -1.84 31.56 -13.66
CA TRP A 115 -2.50 30.29 -13.33
C TRP A 115 -2.77 30.17 -11.83
N THR A 116 -3.91 29.58 -11.47
CA THR A 116 -4.34 29.40 -10.08
C THR A 116 -4.70 27.93 -9.84
N LEU A 117 -4.19 27.35 -8.75
CA LEU A 117 -4.66 26.08 -8.22
C LEU A 117 -5.93 26.34 -7.40
N ILE A 118 -6.98 25.60 -7.70
CA ILE A 118 -8.20 25.50 -6.89
C ILE A 118 -8.18 24.15 -6.19
N ALA A 119 -8.10 24.17 -4.87
CA ALA A 119 -8.10 22.95 -4.04
C ALA A 119 -9.38 22.89 -3.22
N ARG A 120 -10.23 21.89 -3.48
CA ARG A 120 -11.44 21.60 -2.70
C ARG A 120 -11.22 20.38 -1.85
N GLN A 121 -11.59 20.47 -0.58
CA GLN A 121 -11.50 19.32 0.32
C GLN A 121 -12.87 18.80 0.76
N SER A 122 -12.97 17.50 0.91
CA SER A 122 -14.11 16.81 1.52
C SER A 122 -13.64 15.65 2.38
N VAL A 123 -14.41 15.31 3.41
CA VAL A 123 -14.18 14.11 4.22
C VAL A 123 -15.39 13.20 4.03
N PRO A 124 -15.21 11.95 3.58
CA PRO A 124 -16.31 11.05 3.29
C PRO A 124 -17.09 10.68 4.57
N THR A 125 -18.37 10.38 4.40
CA THR A 125 -19.19 9.81 5.49
C THR A 125 -18.63 8.48 5.96
N THR A 126 -18.67 8.22 7.25
CA THR A 126 -18.25 6.95 7.87
C THR A 126 -19.26 6.55 8.95
N PRO A 127 -19.26 5.29 9.40
CA PRO A 127 -20.16 4.86 10.47
C PRO A 127 -20.11 5.81 11.68
N GLY A 128 -21.27 6.28 12.10
CA GLY A 128 -21.42 7.22 13.23
C GLY A 128 -21.01 8.67 12.96
N GLN A 129 -20.47 8.99 11.77
CA GLN A 129 -20.02 10.33 11.41
C GLN A 129 -20.50 10.70 10.00
N PRO A 130 -21.80 11.05 9.81
CA PRO A 130 -22.35 11.40 8.49
C PRO A 130 -21.86 12.74 7.97
N ASP A 131 -21.72 13.75 8.83
CA ASP A 131 -21.30 15.10 8.51
C ASP A 131 -20.01 15.46 9.23
N LYS A 132 -19.05 16.00 8.48
CA LYS A 132 -17.71 16.32 9.02
C LYS A 132 -17.25 17.70 8.56
N PRO A 133 -16.79 18.54 9.50
CA PRO A 133 -16.15 19.80 9.14
C PRO A 133 -14.81 19.57 8.42
N VAL A 134 -14.41 20.59 7.64
CA VAL A 134 -13.15 20.59 6.87
C VAL A 134 -11.93 20.44 7.76
N MET A 135 -10.90 19.77 7.24
CA MET A 135 -9.65 19.52 7.95
C MET A 135 -8.66 20.67 7.78
N HIS A 136 -7.65 20.73 8.64
CA HIS A 136 -6.44 21.51 8.42
C HIS A 136 -5.39 20.61 7.75
N ILE A 137 -5.14 20.81 6.45
CA ILE A 137 -4.29 19.95 5.63
C ILE A 137 -3.06 20.71 5.16
N PRO A 138 -1.83 20.35 5.56
CA PRO A 138 -0.61 20.89 4.98
C PRO A 138 -0.34 20.22 3.63
N LEU A 139 -0.39 20.97 2.56
CA LEU A 139 -0.16 20.48 1.21
C LEU A 139 1.07 21.13 0.60
N ARG A 140 2.14 20.37 0.40
CA ARG A 140 3.33 20.87 -0.27
C ARG A 140 3.18 20.71 -1.79
N ILE A 141 3.42 21.79 -2.52
CA ILE A 141 3.26 21.83 -3.98
C ILE A 141 4.46 22.50 -4.66
N ALA A 142 4.63 22.21 -5.95
CA ALA A 142 5.50 22.98 -6.86
C ALA A 142 4.87 23.01 -8.25
N ALA A 143 5.10 24.08 -9.02
CA ALA A 143 4.61 24.21 -10.39
C ALA A 143 5.77 24.40 -11.36
N TYR A 144 5.69 23.71 -12.51
CA TYR A 144 6.73 23.70 -13.53
C TYR A 144 6.17 24.10 -14.89
N GLY A 145 6.90 24.97 -15.62
CA GLY A 145 6.69 25.13 -17.06
C GLY A 145 7.23 23.87 -17.77
N GLN A 146 6.47 23.37 -18.74
CA GLN A 146 6.87 22.18 -19.50
C GLN A 146 7.93 22.42 -20.57
N ASP A 147 8.25 23.66 -20.82
CA ASP A 147 9.21 24.12 -21.84
C ASP A 147 10.68 23.98 -21.37
N GLY A 148 10.92 23.35 -20.26
CA GLY A 148 12.25 22.89 -19.82
C GLY A 148 12.99 23.78 -18.85
N ASP A 149 12.55 25.03 -18.59
CA ASP A 149 13.44 25.95 -17.84
C ASP A 149 12.77 26.78 -16.73
N ASN A 150 11.48 26.68 -16.49
CA ASN A 150 10.82 27.61 -15.57
C ASN A 150 10.08 26.93 -14.42
N ARG A 151 10.79 26.75 -13.31
CA ARG A 151 10.20 26.56 -11.98
C ARG A 151 9.75 27.92 -11.46
N ALA A 152 8.50 28.33 -11.70
CA ALA A 152 8.01 29.62 -11.25
C ALA A 152 7.48 29.56 -9.82
N LEU A 153 6.93 28.40 -9.35
CA LEU A 153 6.60 28.17 -7.94
C LEU A 153 7.50 27.07 -7.40
N GLY A 154 8.42 27.44 -6.52
CA GLY A 154 9.26 26.49 -5.78
C GLY A 154 8.45 25.66 -4.77
N ASP A 155 9.13 24.78 -4.07
CA ASP A 155 8.56 23.92 -3.04
C ASP A 155 7.85 24.76 -1.95
N THR A 156 6.53 24.84 -2.04
CA THR A 156 5.68 25.72 -1.21
C THR A 156 4.72 24.88 -0.38
N LEU A 157 4.67 25.16 0.93
CA LEU A 157 3.68 24.58 1.84
C LEU A 157 2.43 25.46 1.87
N VAL A 158 1.30 24.90 1.45
CA VAL A 158 -0.01 25.54 1.49
C VAL A 158 -0.82 24.92 2.62
N GLU A 159 -1.45 25.75 3.44
CA GLU A 159 -2.37 25.28 4.49
C GLU A 159 -3.81 25.35 3.98
N LEU A 160 -4.43 24.19 3.77
CA LEU A 160 -5.84 24.10 3.39
C LEU A 160 -6.69 24.06 4.67
N ARG A 161 -7.37 25.18 4.97
CA ARG A 161 -8.20 25.34 6.17
C ARG A 161 -9.68 25.50 5.85
N GLU A 162 -9.99 25.80 4.59
CA GLU A 162 -11.33 26.06 4.07
C GLU A 162 -11.81 24.93 3.16
N GLY A 163 -13.09 24.87 2.85
CA GLY A 163 -13.66 23.93 1.88
C GLY A 163 -13.08 24.11 0.47
N GLU A 164 -12.78 25.35 0.08
CA GLU A 164 -12.05 25.71 -1.15
C GLU A 164 -10.91 26.68 -0.81
N THR A 165 -9.74 26.39 -1.32
CA THR A 165 -8.56 27.27 -1.22
C THR A 165 -8.03 27.56 -2.62
N ARG A 166 -7.74 28.82 -2.91
CA ARG A 166 -7.19 29.28 -4.20
C ARG A 166 -5.73 29.69 -4.00
N VAL A 167 -4.83 29.12 -4.79
CA VAL A 167 -3.39 29.35 -4.66
C VAL A 167 -2.84 29.85 -6.01
N PRO A 168 -2.34 31.08 -6.08
CA PRO A 168 -1.68 31.59 -7.28
C PRO A 168 -0.42 30.76 -7.58
N LEU A 169 -0.31 30.23 -8.80
CA LEU A 169 0.85 29.45 -9.25
C LEU A 169 1.88 30.32 -9.98
N GLY A 170 1.47 31.48 -10.47
CA GLY A 170 2.30 32.39 -11.24
C GLY A 170 1.97 32.45 -12.74
N ALA A 171 2.76 33.23 -13.48
CA ALA A 171 2.55 33.44 -14.90
C ALA A 171 3.35 32.39 -15.71
N PHE A 172 2.65 31.46 -16.31
CA PHE A 172 3.19 30.49 -17.26
C PHE A 172 2.55 30.68 -18.61
N ALA A 173 3.30 30.49 -19.71
CA ALA A 173 2.80 30.60 -21.07
C ALA A 173 1.70 29.57 -21.37
N ALA A 174 1.88 28.33 -20.88
CA ALA A 174 0.93 27.24 -20.97
C ALA A 174 0.52 26.77 -19.56
N ARG A 175 -0.44 25.85 -19.47
CA ARG A 175 -0.81 25.21 -18.19
C ARG A 175 0.43 24.54 -17.58
N PRO A 176 0.81 24.92 -16.34
CA PRO A 176 1.96 24.30 -15.68
C PRO A 176 1.67 22.85 -15.28
N ALA A 177 2.70 22.02 -15.25
CA ALA A 177 2.65 20.75 -14.57
C ALA A 177 2.69 21.00 -13.05
N LEU A 178 1.77 20.38 -12.29
CA LEU A 178 1.65 20.58 -10.86
C LEU A 178 2.08 19.36 -10.07
N SER A 179 3.16 19.50 -9.33
CA SER A 179 3.60 18.54 -8.30
C SER A 179 2.82 18.77 -7.02
N VAL A 180 2.18 17.74 -6.50
CA VAL A 180 1.24 17.83 -5.37
C VAL A 180 1.61 16.83 -4.28
N ASN A 181 1.36 17.22 -3.03
CA ASN A 181 1.61 16.40 -1.84
C ASN A 181 3.07 15.91 -1.74
N ARG A 182 3.99 16.79 -2.13
CA ARG A 182 5.43 16.53 -2.15
C ARG A 182 5.90 16.06 -0.78
N GLY A 183 6.77 15.04 -0.76
CA GLY A 183 7.19 14.38 0.47
C GLY A 183 6.06 13.70 1.25
N PHE A 184 4.87 13.53 0.65
CA PHE A 184 3.67 13.00 1.31
C PHE A 184 3.28 13.79 2.56
N THR A 185 3.14 15.10 2.44
CA THR A 185 2.88 15.97 3.59
C THR A 185 1.56 15.71 4.31
N ALA A 186 0.59 15.06 3.65
CA ALA A 186 -0.66 14.67 4.28
C ALA A 186 -1.20 13.32 3.77
N PRO A 187 -1.85 12.49 4.61
CA PRO A 187 -2.50 11.24 4.22
C PRO A 187 -3.88 11.55 3.61
N VAL A 188 -3.87 11.98 2.36
CA VAL A 188 -5.06 12.37 1.58
C VAL A 188 -5.13 11.62 0.27
N ILE A 189 -6.34 11.54 -0.29
CA ILE A 189 -6.57 11.08 -1.67
C ILE A 189 -6.68 12.33 -2.55
N VAL A 190 -5.94 12.36 -3.66
CA VAL A 190 -5.93 13.49 -4.59
C VAL A 190 -6.63 13.07 -5.87
N ASP A 191 -7.72 13.78 -6.20
CA ASP A 191 -8.43 13.68 -7.47
C ASP A 191 -8.05 14.90 -8.30
N PHE A 192 -7.31 14.71 -9.39
CA PHE A 192 -6.78 15.79 -10.21
C PHE A 192 -6.85 15.44 -11.69
N ASP A 193 -7.62 16.21 -12.45
CA ASP A 193 -7.67 16.11 -13.91
C ASP A 193 -6.40 16.74 -14.51
N ARG A 194 -5.45 15.88 -14.83
CA ARG A 194 -4.13 16.26 -15.35
C ARG A 194 -4.13 16.40 -16.87
N ALA A 195 -3.26 17.25 -17.37
CA ALA A 195 -3.02 17.32 -18.80
C ALA A 195 -2.41 16.00 -19.33
N PRO A 196 -2.69 15.63 -20.59
CA PRO A 196 -2.06 14.47 -21.21
C PRO A 196 -0.53 14.54 -21.11
N GLY A 197 0.11 13.45 -20.67
CA GLY A 197 1.57 13.38 -20.51
C GLY A 197 2.14 14.04 -19.24
N GLU A 198 1.34 14.77 -18.45
CA GLU A 198 1.82 15.47 -17.24
C GLU A 198 2.43 14.51 -16.21
N LEU A 199 1.80 13.35 -15.98
CA LEU A 199 2.33 12.34 -15.05
C LEU A 199 3.67 11.75 -15.52
N ALA A 200 3.81 11.46 -16.81
CA ALA A 200 5.05 10.94 -17.37
C ALA A 200 6.17 11.99 -17.27
N TRP A 201 5.83 13.26 -17.53
CA TRP A 201 6.77 14.37 -17.39
C TRP A 201 7.22 14.54 -15.93
N LEU A 202 6.31 14.56 -14.96
CA LEU A 202 6.63 14.66 -13.52
C LEU A 202 7.46 13.48 -13.04
N ALA A 203 7.14 12.25 -13.46
CA ALA A 203 7.92 11.06 -13.11
C ALA A 203 9.38 11.15 -13.57
N ALA A 204 9.65 11.85 -14.67
CA ALA A 204 10.99 12.05 -15.21
C ALA A 204 11.74 13.25 -14.61
N HIS A 205 11.06 14.35 -14.32
CA HIS A 205 11.68 15.66 -14.11
C HIS A 205 11.43 16.31 -12.75
N ASP A 206 10.45 15.86 -11.96
CA ASP A 206 10.22 16.42 -10.62
C ASP A 206 11.48 16.28 -9.75
N ASP A 207 11.82 17.27 -8.97
CA ASP A 207 12.99 17.25 -8.08
C ASP A 207 12.69 16.61 -6.71
N ASP A 208 11.41 16.38 -6.38
CA ASP A 208 11.01 15.63 -5.18
C ASP A 208 10.93 14.12 -5.47
N PRO A 209 11.74 13.28 -4.82
CA PRO A 209 11.73 11.83 -5.09
C PRO A 209 10.38 11.17 -4.81
N PHE A 210 9.63 11.67 -3.81
CA PHE A 210 8.30 11.12 -3.53
C PHE A 210 7.30 11.51 -4.63
N ALA A 211 7.31 12.76 -5.09
CA ALA A 211 6.41 13.20 -6.15
C ALA A 211 6.68 12.46 -7.47
N ARG A 212 7.96 12.18 -7.79
CA ARG A 212 8.33 11.34 -8.94
C ARG A 212 7.78 9.91 -8.82
N TYR A 213 7.96 9.30 -7.63
CA TYR A 213 7.38 8.00 -7.31
C TYR A 213 5.86 8.03 -7.50
N GLU A 214 5.21 9.04 -6.95
CA GLU A 214 3.76 9.20 -6.98
C GLU A 214 3.23 9.37 -8.40
N ALA A 215 3.88 10.18 -9.22
CA ALA A 215 3.50 10.39 -10.61
C ALA A 215 3.56 9.08 -11.42
N LEU A 216 4.61 8.28 -11.24
CA LEU A 216 4.73 6.97 -11.88
C LEU A 216 3.68 5.97 -11.34
N GLN A 217 3.44 5.95 -10.03
CA GLN A 217 2.41 5.08 -9.43
C GLN A 217 1.01 5.45 -9.93
N GLN A 218 0.70 6.74 -10.09
CA GLN A 218 -0.58 7.17 -10.64
C GLN A 218 -0.71 6.79 -12.12
N LEU A 219 0.35 6.99 -12.91
CA LEU A 219 0.37 6.57 -14.32
C LEU A 219 0.12 5.06 -14.48
N MET A 220 0.78 4.24 -13.64
CA MET A 220 0.54 2.79 -13.60
C MET A 220 -0.88 2.47 -13.16
N LEU A 221 -1.40 3.16 -12.15
CA LEU A 221 -2.74 2.95 -11.61
C LEU A 221 -3.83 3.26 -12.65
N ASP A 222 -3.72 4.40 -13.32
CA ASP A 222 -4.67 4.82 -14.35
C ASP A 222 -4.71 3.81 -15.50
N HIS A 223 -3.53 3.35 -15.95
CA HIS A 223 -3.44 2.28 -16.94
C HIS A 223 -4.09 0.98 -16.46
N LEU A 224 -3.79 0.54 -15.21
CA LEU A 224 -4.29 -0.73 -14.68
C LEU A 224 -5.81 -0.73 -14.47
N VAL A 225 -6.37 0.39 -14.04
CA VAL A 225 -7.84 0.56 -13.91
C VAL A 225 -8.49 0.52 -15.29
N ALA A 226 -7.94 1.23 -16.28
CA ALA A 226 -8.44 1.21 -17.65
C ALA A 226 -8.32 -0.19 -18.28
N ALA A 227 -7.19 -0.88 -18.10
CA ALA A 227 -6.96 -2.22 -18.60
C ALA A 227 -7.91 -3.26 -17.96
N ALA A 228 -8.21 -3.14 -16.68
CA ALA A 228 -9.20 -3.98 -16.00
C ALA A 228 -10.63 -3.76 -16.55
N ALA A 229 -10.91 -2.59 -17.12
CA ALA A 229 -12.15 -2.27 -17.83
C ALA A 229 -12.11 -2.65 -19.33
N GLY A 230 -11.06 -3.31 -19.82
CA GLY A 230 -10.88 -3.72 -21.20
C GLY A 230 -10.34 -2.63 -22.13
N ALA A 231 -9.82 -1.54 -21.58
CA ALA A 231 -9.22 -0.43 -22.32
C ALA A 231 -7.79 -0.16 -21.76
N GLY A 232 -6.98 0.58 -22.50
CA GLY A 232 -5.70 1.04 -21.99
C GLY A 232 -4.53 0.70 -22.91
N ASP A 233 -3.56 1.63 -22.90
CA ASP A 233 -2.29 1.53 -23.61
C ASP A 233 -1.16 1.48 -22.58
N ALA A 234 -0.31 0.46 -22.65
CA ALA A 234 0.86 0.32 -21.77
C ALA A 234 2.04 1.19 -22.20
N GLY A 235 2.03 1.73 -23.42
CA GLY A 235 3.12 2.53 -24.00
C GLY A 235 3.65 3.62 -23.07
N PRO A 236 2.81 4.53 -22.57
CA PRO A 236 3.23 5.59 -21.65
C PRO A 236 3.91 5.09 -20.36
N VAL A 237 3.44 3.95 -19.83
CA VAL A 237 4.06 3.32 -18.66
C VAL A 237 5.42 2.73 -19.01
N VAL A 238 5.53 2.05 -20.16
CA VAL A 238 6.79 1.49 -20.67
C VAL A 238 7.83 2.59 -20.86
N ASP A 239 7.49 3.69 -21.49
CA ASP A 239 8.37 4.82 -21.73
C ASP A 239 8.85 5.49 -20.42
N ALA A 240 7.94 5.64 -19.47
CA ALA A 240 8.27 6.18 -18.14
C ALA A 240 9.22 5.25 -17.37
N VAL A 241 8.99 3.93 -17.43
CA VAL A 241 9.88 2.93 -16.82
C VAL A 241 11.23 2.89 -17.52
N ALA A 242 11.29 2.96 -18.85
CA ALA A 242 12.54 3.06 -19.60
C ALA A 242 13.38 4.28 -19.17
N THR A 243 12.69 5.42 -18.98
CA THR A 243 13.34 6.65 -18.49
C THR A 243 13.83 6.50 -17.04
N LEU A 244 13.04 5.87 -16.18
CA LEU A 244 13.44 5.58 -14.80
C LEU A 244 14.67 4.69 -14.72
N LEU A 245 14.75 3.64 -15.56
CA LEU A 245 15.86 2.69 -15.56
C LEU A 245 17.23 3.32 -15.87
N LYS A 246 17.28 4.46 -16.60
CA LYS A 246 18.52 5.23 -16.82
C LYS A 246 19.15 5.72 -15.51
N GLN A 247 18.40 5.75 -14.41
CA GLN A 247 18.87 6.17 -13.09
C GLN A 247 19.26 4.98 -12.19
N ALA A 248 19.13 3.74 -12.66
CA ALA A 248 19.35 2.54 -11.87
C ALA A 248 20.78 2.41 -11.29
N GLU A 249 21.78 3.05 -11.90
CA GLU A 249 23.15 3.11 -11.38
C GLU A 249 23.30 4.17 -10.28
N ARG A 250 22.66 5.32 -10.47
CA ARG A 250 22.77 6.46 -9.56
C ARG A 250 21.96 6.26 -8.26
N ASP A 251 20.74 5.77 -8.40
CA ASP A 251 19.83 5.54 -7.28
C ASP A 251 19.04 4.23 -7.46
N PRO A 252 19.71 3.07 -7.29
CA PRO A 252 19.06 1.77 -7.41
C PRO A 252 17.95 1.55 -6.37
N ALA A 253 18.00 2.23 -5.21
CA ALA A 253 16.99 2.11 -4.17
C ALA A 253 15.68 2.76 -4.59
N PHE A 254 15.73 3.98 -5.12
CA PHE A 254 14.57 4.67 -5.66
C PHE A 254 13.96 3.90 -6.84
N VAL A 255 14.79 3.48 -7.80
CA VAL A 255 14.30 2.75 -8.99
C VAL A 255 13.62 1.44 -8.58
N ALA A 256 14.22 0.67 -7.67
CA ALA A 256 13.61 -0.57 -7.17
C ALA A 256 12.27 -0.34 -6.46
N GLU A 257 12.11 0.79 -5.79
CA GLU A 257 10.85 1.16 -5.13
C GLU A 257 9.79 1.61 -6.13
N ALA A 258 10.17 2.45 -7.10
CA ALA A 258 9.27 3.02 -8.08
C ALA A 258 8.74 2.00 -9.10
N LEU A 259 9.51 0.92 -9.37
CA LEU A 259 9.12 -0.19 -10.26
C LEU A 259 8.02 -1.09 -9.68
N LEU A 260 7.73 -1.03 -8.39
CA LEU A 260 6.69 -1.87 -7.78
C LEU A 260 5.31 -1.43 -8.26
N LEU A 261 4.61 -2.31 -8.93
CA LEU A 261 3.25 -2.04 -9.40
C LEU A 261 2.29 -1.81 -8.21
N PRO A 262 1.26 -0.96 -8.39
CA PRO A 262 0.15 -0.86 -7.44
C PRO A 262 -0.39 -2.24 -7.07
N SER A 263 -0.74 -2.45 -5.79
CA SER A 263 -1.30 -3.73 -5.33
C SER A 263 -2.69 -3.95 -5.91
N GLU A 264 -3.10 -5.22 -6.06
CA GLU A 264 -4.44 -5.58 -6.55
C GLU A 264 -5.55 -4.96 -5.68
N ALA A 265 -5.36 -4.94 -4.37
CA ALA A 265 -6.30 -4.30 -3.46
C ALA A 265 -6.42 -2.80 -3.71
N PHE A 266 -5.29 -2.09 -3.92
CA PHE A 266 -5.30 -0.66 -4.18
C PHE A 266 -5.91 -0.30 -5.54
N ILE A 267 -5.69 -1.13 -6.58
CA ILE A 267 -6.36 -0.99 -7.88
C ILE A 267 -7.87 -1.19 -7.71
N GLY A 268 -8.28 -2.26 -7.01
CA GLY A 268 -9.68 -2.53 -6.73
C GLY A 268 -10.37 -1.41 -5.95
N ASP A 269 -9.65 -0.70 -5.07
CA ASP A 269 -10.20 0.44 -4.32
C ASP A 269 -10.58 1.63 -5.22
N GLN A 270 -10.05 1.71 -6.44
CA GLN A 270 -10.42 2.72 -7.44
C GLN A 270 -11.66 2.31 -8.26
N MET A 271 -12.11 1.07 -8.16
CA MET A 271 -13.25 0.54 -8.92
C MET A 271 -14.55 0.69 -8.12
N LEU A 272 -15.67 0.93 -8.80
CA LEU A 272 -17.00 0.95 -8.17
C LEU A 272 -17.36 -0.45 -7.63
N VAL A 273 -17.16 -1.46 -8.44
CA VAL A 273 -17.30 -2.89 -8.10
C VAL A 273 -15.98 -3.57 -8.44
N VAL A 274 -15.38 -4.23 -7.46
CA VAL A 274 -14.07 -4.90 -7.64
C VAL A 274 -14.26 -6.20 -8.42
N ASP A 275 -13.51 -6.33 -9.50
CA ASP A 275 -13.32 -7.59 -10.21
C ASP A 275 -11.86 -8.08 -10.03
N PRO A 276 -11.60 -9.01 -9.09
CA PRO A 276 -10.25 -9.49 -8.81
C PRO A 276 -9.58 -10.17 -10.01
N ASP A 277 -10.34 -10.82 -10.87
CA ASP A 277 -9.81 -11.52 -12.05
C ASP A 277 -9.35 -10.52 -13.11
N ALA A 278 -10.17 -9.49 -13.38
CA ALA A 278 -9.82 -8.42 -14.31
C ALA A 278 -8.59 -7.63 -13.82
N VAL A 279 -8.51 -7.32 -12.53
CA VAL A 279 -7.35 -6.66 -11.91
C VAL A 279 -6.09 -7.52 -12.04
N ARG A 280 -6.17 -8.82 -11.77
CA ARG A 280 -5.07 -9.75 -11.92
C ARG A 280 -4.60 -9.81 -13.39
N ALA A 281 -5.54 -9.94 -14.34
CA ALA A 281 -5.24 -9.98 -15.77
C ALA A 281 -4.52 -8.70 -16.22
N ALA A 282 -5.02 -7.53 -15.84
CA ALA A 282 -4.41 -6.24 -16.17
C ALA A 282 -2.96 -6.12 -15.62
N ARG A 283 -2.73 -6.51 -14.35
CA ARG A 283 -1.38 -6.49 -13.76
C ARG A 283 -0.42 -7.44 -14.46
N THR A 284 -0.87 -8.66 -14.75
CA THR A 284 -0.07 -9.66 -15.46
C THR A 284 0.28 -9.19 -16.87
N ALA A 285 -0.68 -8.59 -17.58
CA ALA A 285 -0.45 -8.03 -18.90
C ALA A 285 0.58 -6.88 -18.89
N LEU A 286 0.48 -5.96 -17.92
CA LEU A 286 1.46 -4.87 -17.77
C LEU A 286 2.86 -5.41 -17.43
N GLN A 287 2.97 -6.36 -16.51
CA GLN A 287 4.26 -7.00 -16.19
C GLN A 287 4.88 -7.66 -17.44
N ALA A 288 4.07 -8.36 -18.21
CA ALA A 288 4.52 -9.00 -19.44
C ALA A 288 4.92 -7.97 -20.51
N ALA A 289 4.19 -6.86 -20.62
CA ALA A 289 4.52 -5.77 -21.55
C ALA A 289 5.87 -5.11 -21.17
N LEU A 290 6.06 -4.77 -19.90
CA LEU A 290 7.32 -4.23 -19.38
C LEU A 290 8.48 -5.22 -19.58
N GLY A 291 8.25 -6.51 -19.31
CA GLY A 291 9.26 -7.54 -19.48
C GLY A 291 9.73 -7.66 -20.93
N ARG A 292 8.78 -7.67 -21.88
CA ARG A 292 9.10 -7.77 -23.32
C ARG A 292 9.71 -6.50 -23.88
N ALA A 293 9.11 -5.36 -23.59
CA ALA A 293 9.54 -4.09 -24.19
C ALA A 293 10.96 -3.65 -23.72
N LEU A 294 11.34 -4.04 -22.52
CA LEU A 294 12.59 -3.63 -21.88
C LEU A 294 13.50 -4.84 -21.57
N GLU A 295 13.43 -5.90 -22.40
CA GLU A 295 14.21 -7.13 -22.21
C GLU A 295 15.70 -6.85 -22.07
N GLY A 296 16.25 -5.99 -22.94
CA GLY A 296 17.67 -5.64 -22.94
C GLY A 296 18.13 -5.03 -21.62
N GLU A 297 17.35 -4.11 -21.08
CA GLU A 297 17.60 -3.44 -19.81
C GLU A 297 17.53 -4.42 -18.62
N TRP A 298 16.54 -5.33 -18.62
CA TRP A 298 16.41 -6.33 -17.57
C TRP A 298 17.57 -7.32 -17.59
N ARG A 299 17.96 -7.80 -18.76
CA ARG A 299 19.14 -8.68 -18.91
C ARG A 299 20.43 -7.99 -18.53
N ALA A 300 20.61 -6.72 -18.89
CA ALA A 300 21.74 -5.92 -18.47
C ALA A 300 21.82 -5.76 -16.94
N LEU A 301 20.68 -5.55 -16.25
CA LEU A 301 20.64 -5.52 -14.79
C LEU A 301 21.03 -6.86 -14.15
N LEU A 302 20.58 -7.98 -14.72
CA LEU A 302 20.93 -9.32 -14.22
C LEU A 302 22.39 -9.69 -14.44
N ALA A 303 23.04 -9.12 -15.46
CA ALA A 303 24.45 -9.33 -15.76
C ALA A 303 25.40 -8.56 -14.83
N ARG A 304 24.89 -7.56 -14.08
CA ARG A 304 25.70 -6.78 -13.14
C ARG A 304 26.10 -7.62 -11.92
N PRO A 305 27.25 -7.30 -11.29
CA PRO A 305 27.59 -7.88 -10.00
C PRO A 305 26.51 -7.60 -8.96
N ILE A 306 26.06 -8.64 -8.27
CA ILE A 306 25.08 -8.50 -7.19
C ILE A 306 25.81 -8.00 -5.95
N PRO A 307 25.39 -6.88 -5.33
CA PRO A 307 26.02 -6.41 -4.10
C PRO A 307 25.93 -7.47 -2.99
N PRO A 308 26.99 -7.69 -2.20
CA PRO A 308 27.02 -8.71 -1.15
C PRO A 308 25.95 -8.46 -0.08
N ALA A 309 25.44 -9.52 0.53
CA ALA A 309 24.38 -9.42 1.55
C ALA A 309 24.83 -8.62 2.78
N SER A 310 26.13 -8.59 3.07
CA SER A 310 26.73 -7.82 4.16
C SER A 310 26.72 -6.30 3.94
N ASP A 311 26.60 -5.84 2.69
CA ASP A 311 26.46 -4.41 2.41
C ASP A 311 25.00 -3.97 2.64
N LEU A 312 24.80 -3.22 3.70
CA LEU A 312 23.50 -2.72 4.15
C LEU A 312 23.19 -1.30 3.66
N SER A 313 24.03 -0.72 2.80
CA SER A 313 23.78 0.59 2.19
C SER A 313 22.46 0.60 1.40
N PRO A 314 21.79 1.76 1.27
CA PRO A 314 20.59 1.89 0.44
C PRO A 314 20.83 1.45 -1.00
N ALA A 315 21.99 1.80 -1.58
CA ALA A 315 22.34 1.43 -2.95
C ALA A 315 22.46 -0.09 -3.12
N ALA A 316 23.15 -0.79 -2.21
CA ALA A 316 23.31 -2.24 -2.26
C ALA A 316 21.95 -2.97 -2.06
N LYS A 317 21.14 -2.51 -1.11
CA LYS A 317 19.77 -3.03 -0.91
C LYS A 317 18.92 -2.84 -2.17
N GLY A 318 18.98 -1.65 -2.78
CA GLY A 318 18.31 -1.33 -4.03
C GLY A 318 18.75 -2.22 -5.17
N GLY A 319 20.07 -2.38 -5.35
CA GLY A 319 20.64 -3.25 -6.37
C GLY A 319 20.16 -4.70 -6.28
N ARG A 320 20.14 -5.28 -5.08
CA ARG A 320 19.58 -6.63 -4.86
C ARG A 320 18.08 -6.72 -5.16
N ARG A 321 17.31 -5.67 -4.88
CA ARG A 321 15.87 -5.61 -5.21
C ARG A 321 15.63 -5.49 -6.70
N LEU A 322 16.46 -4.69 -7.41
CA LEU A 322 16.39 -4.56 -8.87
C LEU A 322 16.63 -5.89 -9.59
N VAL A 323 17.58 -6.70 -9.11
CA VAL A 323 17.79 -8.06 -9.63
C VAL A 323 16.53 -8.91 -9.51
N ALA A 324 15.85 -8.87 -8.37
CA ALA A 324 14.58 -9.59 -8.18
C ALA A 324 13.45 -9.06 -9.09
N SER A 325 13.37 -7.74 -9.29
CA SER A 325 12.37 -7.12 -10.17
C SER A 325 12.62 -7.47 -11.64
N ALA A 326 13.86 -7.40 -12.11
CA ALA A 326 14.23 -7.77 -13.47
C ALA A 326 13.88 -9.23 -13.78
N LEU A 327 14.21 -10.13 -12.86
CA LEU A 327 13.89 -11.55 -12.97
C LEU A 327 12.37 -11.80 -13.04
N ALA A 328 11.60 -11.15 -12.17
CA ALA A 328 10.15 -11.29 -12.14
C ALA A 328 9.50 -10.81 -13.44
N LEU A 329 9.99 -9.71 -14.03
CA LEU A 329 9.48 -9.16 -15.29
C LEU A 329 9.84 -10.03 -16.49
N LEU A 330 11.05 -10.57 -16.56
CA LEU A 330 11.43 -11.54 -17.60
C LEU A 330 10.57 -12.82 -17.52
N ASN A 331 10.33 -13.31 -16.31
CA ASN A 331 9.45 -14.47 -16.11
C ASN A 331 7.99 -14.15 -16.52
N ALA A 332 7.47 -12.98 -16.15
CA ALA A 332 6.13 -12.55 -16.55
C ALA A 332 5.96 -12.36 -18.07
N ALA A 333 7.05 -12.01 -18.76
CA ALA A 333 7.11 -11.92 -20.21
C ALA A 333 7.07 -13.29 -20.93
N GLY A 334 7.29 -14.38 -20.18
CA GLY A 334 7.25 -15.74 -20.70
C GLY A 334 8.54 -16.19 -21.42
N PHE A 335 9.69 -15.57 -21.11
CA PHE A 335 10.97 -16.01 -21.66
C PHE A 335 11.33 -17.41 -21.12
N ALA A 336 11.65 -18.32 -22.05
CA ALA A 336 11.84 -19.74 -21.76
C ALA A 336 13.04 -20.01 -20.79
N ASP A 337 14.03 -19.15 -20.78
CA ASP A 337 15.20 -19.23 -19.92
C ASP A 337 15.00 -18.63 -18.51
N ALA A 338 13.88 -17.93 -18.28
CA ALA A 338 13.65 -17.24 -17.02
C ALA A 338 13.62 -18.17 -15.78
N PRO A 339 13.01 -19.37 -15.81
CA PRO A 339 13.08 -20.31 -14.70
C PRO A 339 14.51 -20.76 -14.36
N ALA A 340 15.32 -21.07 -15.40
CA ALA A 340 16.72 -21.46 -15.20
C ALA A 340 17.57 -20.30 -14.62
N LEU A 341 17.35 -19.06 -15.08
CA LEU A 341 17.98 -17.87 -14.50
C LEU A 341 17.58 -17.68 -13.04
N ALA A 342 16.30 -17.90 -12.71
CA ALA A 342 15.80 -17.83 -11.35
C ALA A 342 16.45 -18.88 -10.45
N MET A 343 16.56 -20.13 -10.93
CA MET A 343 17.20 -21.21 -10.17
C MET A 343 18.69 -20.91 -9.93
N ALA A 344 19.42 -20.47 -10.95
CA ALA A 344 20.82 -20.08 -10.80
C ALA A 344 21.02 -18.93 -9.79
N LEU A 345 20.09 -17.94 -9.76
CA LEU A 345 20.10 -16.86 -8.77
C LEU A 345 19.77 -17.37 -7.36
N PHE A 346 18.81 -18.29 -7.24
CA PHE A 346 18.45 -18.92 -5.98
C PHE A 346 19.61 -19.68 -5.34
N GLU A 347 20.35 -20.45 -6.14
CA GLU A 347 21.49 -21.27 -5.68
C GLU A 347 22.67 -20.42 -5.24
N ARG A 348 23.09 -19.45 -6.08
CA ARG A 348 24.26 -18.61 -5.82
C ARG A 348 24.06 -17.47 -4.84
N ALA A 349 22.80 -17.18 -4.42
CA ALA A 349 22.51 -16.07 -3.51
C ALA A 349 23.24 -16.23 -2.18
N ASP A 350 23.98 -15.19 -1.79
CA ASP A 350 24.67 -15.10 -0.49
C ASP A 350 23.74 -14.63 0.64
N GLY A 351 22.59 -14.01 0.28
CA GLY A 351 21.63 -13.46 1.23
C GLY A 351 20.17 -13.72 0.90
N MET A 352 19.33 -13.47 1.90
CA MET A 352 17.88 -13.78 1.81
C MET A 352 17.18 -12.92 0.74
N THR A 353 17.54 -11.67 0.52
CA THR A 353 16.84 -10.77 -0.41
C THR A 353 16.81 -11.34 -1.84
N VAL A 354 17.97 -11.77 -2.35
CA VAL A 354 18.05 -12.34 -3.70
C VAL A 354 17.43 -13.73 -3.74
N ARG A 355 17.70 -14.56 -2.73
CA ARG A 355 17.18 -15.93 -2.66
C ARG A 355 15.65 -15.96 -2.62
N ILE A 356 15.02 -15.13 -1.79
CA ILE A 356 13.55 -15.08 -1.71
C ILE A 356 12.93 -14.46 -2.96
N GLY A 357 13.58 -13.49 -3.59
CA GLY A 357 13.14 -12.91 -4.86
C GLY A 357 13.11 -13.95 -5.98
N ALA A 358 14.18 -14.74 -6.11
CA ALA A 358 14.26 -15.84 -7.06
C ALA A 358 13.22 -16.94 -6.76
N LEU A 359 13.07 -17.33 -5.48
CA LEU A 359 12.07 -18.31 -5.05
C LEU A 359 10.64 -17.82 -5.34
N THR A 360 10.35 -16.54 -5.12
CA THR A 360 9.03 -15.94 -5.42
C THR A 360 8.73 -16.01 -6.91
N THR A 361 9.71 -15.73 -7.76
CA THR A 361 9.57 -15.85 -9.21
C THR A 361 9.27 -17.30 -9.61
N LEU A 362 10.03 -18.26 -9.10
CA LEU A 362 9.82 -19.69 -9.36
C LEU A 362 8.47 -20.18 -8.84
N ALA A 363 8.04 -19.74 -7.67
CA ALA A 363 6.78 -20.15 -7.06
C ALA A 363 5.54 -19.79 -7.90
N ASN A 364 5.65 -18.79 -8.77
CA ASN A 364 4.58 -18.37 -9.67
C ASN A 364 4.48 -19.21 -10.97
N GLY A 365 5.49 -20.03 -11.26
CA GLY A 365 5.55 -20.88 -12.45
C GLY A 365 5.15 -22.32 -12.20
N GLU A 366 5.20 -23.13 -13.26
CA GLU A 366 4.91 -24.57 -13.24
C GLU A 366 6.13 -25.44 -13.62
N SER A 367 7.32 -24.84 -13.53
CA SER A 367 8.56 -25.50 -13.94
C SER A 367 9.08 -26.52 -12.90
N ALA A 368 9.95 -27.41 -13.33
CA ALA A 368 10.63 -28.34 -12.44
C ALA A 368 11.52 -27.63 -11.40
N GLU A 369 12.09 -26.49 -11.78
CA GLU A 369 12.90 -25.62 -10.93
C GLU A 369 12.10 -25.09 -9.73
N ARG A 370 10.79 -24.84 -9.89
CA ARG A 370 9.91 -24.46 -8.77
C ARG A 370 9.92 -25.51 -7.68
N THR A 371 9.69 -26.76 -8.05
CA THR A 371 9.61 -27.86 -7.08
C THR A 371 10.96 -28.06 -6.39
N ALA A 372 12.05 -28.05 -7.16
CA ALA A 372 13.41 -28.18 -6.64
C ALA A 372 13.77 -27.02 -5.67
N ALA A 373 13.47 -25.77 -6.05
CA ALA A 373 13.78 -24.60 -5.22
C ALA A 373 12.97 -24.57 -3.91
N LEU A 374 11.67 -24.90 -3.95
CA LEU A 374 10.84 -24.98 -2.75
C LEU A 374 11.32 -26.06 -1.79
N ALA A 375 11.70 -27.26 -2.31
CA ALA A 375 12.28 -28.34 -1.50
C ALA A 375 13.62 -27.92 -0.90
N ALA A 376 14.54 -27.41 -1.70
CA ALA A 376 15.85 -26.96 -1.22
C ALA A 376 15.78 -25.82 -0.20
N PHE A 377 14.81 -24.89 -0.35
CA PHE A 377 14.59 -23.84 0.64
C PHE A 377 14.06 -24.41 1.96
N TYR A 378 13.11 -25.33 1.90
CA TYR A 378 12.58 -26.01 3.08
C TYR A 378 13.68 -26.81 3.79
N ASP A 379 14.42 -27.65 3.07
CA ASP A 379 15.48 -28.47 3.66
C ASP A 379 16.55 -27.65 4.37
N ARG A 380 16.87 -26.48 3.79
CA ARG A 380 17.89 -25.59 4.36
C ARG A 380 17.40 -24.80 5.58
N TYR A 381 16.11 -24.47 5.65
CA TYR A 381 15.62 -23.45 6.61
C TYR A 381 14.47 -23.91 7.52
N HIS A 382 13.98 -25.14 7.42
CA HIS A 382 12.83 -25.61 8.22
C HIS A 382 13.05 -25.44 9.73
N ALA A 383 14.28 -25.55 10.22
CA ALA A 383 14.62 -25.35 11.63
C ALA A 383 14.58 -23.88 12.10
N ASN A 384 14.52 -22.91 11.16
CA ASN A 384 14.42 -21.49 11.48
C ASN A 384 12.99 -21.00 11.28
N ALA A 385 12.26 -20.82 12.37
CA ALA A 385 10.83 -20.46 12.32
C ALA A 385 10.53 -19.22 11.47
N LEU A 386 11.32 -18.14 11.59
CA LEU A 386 11.11 -16.90 10.85
C LEU A 386 11.39 -17.03 9.35
N VAL A 387 12.31 -17.93 8.97
CA VAL A 387 12.61 -18.18 7.56
C VAL A 387 11.61 -19.18 6.97
N LEU A 388 11.19 -20.17 7.75
CA LEU A 388 10.14 -21.11 7.35
C LEU A 388 8.80 -20.38 7.10
N ASP A 389 8.49 -19.33 7.85
CA ASP A 389 7.33 -18.48 7.59
C ASP A 389 7.34 -17.89 6.17
N LYS A 390 8.51 -17.55 5.62
CA LYS A 390 8.64 -17.09 4.23
C LYS A 390 8.32 -18.18 3.21
N TRP A 391 8.66 -19.44 3.51
CA TRP A 391 8.35 -20.57 2.64
C TRP A 391 6.83 -20.80 2.52
N PHE A 392 6.09 -20.68 3.62
CA PHE A 392 4.63 -20.71 3.59
C PHE A 392 4.07 -19.50 2.82
N GLN A 393 4.58 -18.31 3.11
CA GLN A 393 4.11 -17.06 2.53
C GLN A 393 4.27 -17.00 1.01
N VAL A 394 5.41 -17.42 0.47
CA VAL A 394 5.67 -17.40 -0.97
C VAL A 394 4.70 -18.27 -1.74
N GLN A 395 4.32 -19.42 -1.19
CA GLN A 395 3.35 -20.33 -1.81
C GLN A 395 1.92 -19.79 -1.71
N ALA A 396 1.56 -19.16 -0.60
CA ALA A 396 0.24 -18.54 -0.42
C ALA A 396 0.04 -17.30 -1.32
N TRP A 397 1.12 -16.60 -1.68
CA TRP A 397 1.12 -15.48 -2.64
C TRP A 397 1.25 -15.91 -4.09
N SER A 398 1.36 -17.20 -4.38
CA SER A 398 1.54 -17.69 -5.75
C SER A 398 0.40 -17.23 -6.67
N LEU A 399 0.77 -16.89 -7.90
CA LEU A 399 -0.18 -16.49 -8.97
C LEU A 399 -0.87 -17.70 -9.65
N ARG A 400 -0.56 -18.91 -9.21
CA ARG A 400 -1.08 -20.15 -9.78
C ARG A 400 -2.58 -20.33 -9.48
N SER A 401 -3.27 -21.01 -10.38
CA SER A 401 -4.71 -21.29 -10.23
C SER A 401 -5.02 -22.27 -9.09
N ASP A 402 -4.06 -23.13 -8.72
CA ASP A 402 -4.19 -24.15 -7.67
C ASP A 402 -3.84 -23.62 -6.26
N THR A 403 -3.59 -22.32 -6.09
CA THR A 403 -3.13 -21.75 -4.83
C THR A 403 -4.05 -22.04 -3.65
N VAL A 404 -5.37 -22.03 -3.83
CA VAL A 404 -6.33 -22.38 -2.75
C VAL A 404 -6.10 -23.80 -2.26
N THR A 405 -5.96 -24.75 -3.17
CA THR A 405 -5.67 -26.17 -2.85
C THR A 405 -4.31 -26.32 -2.19
N ALA A 406 -3.30 -25.59 -2.67
CA ALA A 406 -1.96 -25.60 -2.09
C ALA A 406 -1.98 -25.07 -0.66
N VAL A 407 -2.70 -23.99 -0.36
CA VAL A 407 -2.85 -23.42 0.99
C VAL A 407 -3.55 -24.41 1.92
N ALA A 408 -4.61 -25.07 1.46
CA ALA A 408 -5.31 -26.09 2.24
C ALA A 408 -4.38 -27.28 2.58
N ALA A 409 -3.55 -27.70 1.63
CA ALA A 409 -2.54 -28.76 1.88
C ALA A 409 -1.44 -28.28 2.85
N LEU A 410 -0.95 -27.06 2.71
CA LEU A 410 0.04 -26.46 3.59
C LEU A 410 -0.45 -26.29 5.03
N ALA A 411 -1.75 -26.08 5.23
CA ALA A 411 -2.37 -26.05 6.55
C ALA A 411 -2.32 -27.40 7.28
N GLN A 412 -2.12 -28.50 6.55
CA GLN A 412 -1.92 -29.84 7.11
C GLN A 412 -0.43 -30.24 7.17
N HIS A 413 0.47 -29.34 6.81
CA HIS A 413 1.90 -29.61 6.85
C HIS A 413 2.39 -29.77 8.31
N ARG A 414 3.29 -30.72 8.55
CA ARG A 414 3.81 -31.06 9.90
C ARG A 414 4.37 -29.86 10.68
N ASP A 415 4.88 -28.84 9.98
CA ASP A 415 5.45 -27.62 10.59
C ASP A 415 4.47 -26.45 10.61
N PHE A 416 3.22 -26.67 10.18
CA PHE A 416 2.15 -25.68 10.38
C PHE A 416 1.51 -25.86 11.76
N THR A 417 1.24 -24.76 12.45
CA THR A 417 0.53 -24.79 13.73
C THR A 417 -0.27 -23.50 13.95
N LEU A 418 -1.46 -23.63 14.48
CA LEU A 418 -2.32 -22.50 14.90
C LEU A 418 -1.77 -21.80 16.15
N ALA A 419 -0.93 -22.45 16.94
CA ALA A 419 -0.34 -21.87 18.15
C ALA A 419 0.67 -20.74 17.86
N ASN A 420 1.18 -20.62 16.62
CA ASN A 420 2.10 -19.57 16.24
C ASN A 420 1.42 -18.51 15.36
N PRO A 421 1.10 -17.30 15.88
CA PRO A 421 0.44 -16.26 15.12
C PRO A 421 1.20 -15.81 13.86
N ASN A 422 2.54 -15.87 13.86
CA ASN A 422 3.33 -15.54 12.68
C ASN A 422 3.14 -16.61 11.58
N ARG A 423 3.09 -17.89 11.94
CA ARG A 423 2.82 -18.99 11.04
C ARG A 423 1.42 -18.88 10.41
N VAL A 424 0.41 -18.56 11.22
CA VAL A 424 -0.96 -18.29 10.73
C VAL A 424 -0.97 -17.13 9.74
N ARG A 425 -0.34 -16.01 10.08
CA ARG A 425 -0.27 -14.85 9.19
C ARG A 425 0.51 -15.13 7.91
N SER A 426 1.59 -15.90 7.97
CA SER A 426 2.40 -16.20 6.79
C SER A 426 1.69 -17.10 5.78
N LEU A 427 0.78 -17.96 6.21
CA LEU A 427 -0.03 -18.78 5.32
C LEU A 427 -1.36 -18.10 4.99
N TYR A 428 -2.23 -17.93 5.96
CA TYR A 428 -3.60 -17.48 5.73
C TYR A 428 -3.71 -15.97 5.54
N GLY A 429 -2.91 -15.17 6.24
CA GLY A 429 -2.86 -13.73 6.00
C GLY A 429 -2.32 -13.39 4.62
N ALA A 430 -1.29 -14.09 4.16
CA ALA A 430 -0.78 -13.97 2.80
C ALA A 430 -1.81 -14.41 1.75
N PHE A 431 -2.48 -15.54 1.99
CA PHE A 431 -3.55 -16.05 1.12
C PHE A 431 -4.72 -15.07 1.01
N ALA A 432 -5.21 -14.52 2.11
CA ALA A 432 -6.29 -13.53 2.10
C ALA A 432 -5.90 -12.22 1.39
N GLY A 433 -4.60 -11.90 1.34
CA GLY A 433 -4.06 -10.79 0.53
C GLY A 433 -3.96 -11.08 -0.96
N ASN A 434 -3.90 -12.35 -1.36
CA ASN A 434 -3.84 -12.80 -2.75
C ASN A 434 -5.24 -12.73 -3.38
N GLN A 435 -5.60 -11.56 -3.92
CA GLN A 435 -6.98 -11.22 -4.27
C GLN A 435 -7.63 -12.24 -5.24
N ALA A 436 -6.96 -12.62 -6.32
CA ALA A 436 -7.55 -13.56 -7.29
C ALA A 436 -7.72 -14.98 -6.70
N ALA A 437 -6.78 -15.46 -5.91
CA ALA A 437 -6.89 -16.77 -5.26
C ALA A 437 -7.95 -16.75 -4.15
N PHE A 438 -7.99 -15.71 -3.32
CA PHE A 438 -8.95 -15.59 -2.22
C PHE A 438 -10.39 -15.44 -2.72
N HIS A 439 -10.60 -14.68 -3.82
CA HIS A 439 -11.90 -14.38 -4.40
C HIS A 439 -12.29 -15.29 -5.55
N GLN A 440 -11.83 -16.55 -5.59
CA GLN A 440 -12.27 -17.51 -6.61
C GLN A 440 -13.80 -17.66 -6.62
N HIS A 441 -14.35 -17.91 -7.82
CA HIS A 441 -15.79 -17.89 -8.07
C HIS A 441 -16.60 -18.92 -7.27
N ASP A 442 -15.97 -20.00 -6.83
CA ASP A 442 -16.60 -21.07 -6.04
C ASP A 442 -16.68 -20.76 -4.53
N GLY A 443 -16.08 -19.64 -4.10
CA GLY A 443 -16.02 -19.22 -2.69
C GLY A 443 -15.14 -20.10 -1.78
N ALA A 444 -14.30 -20.97 -2.35
CA ALA A 444 -13.43 -21.85 -1.56
C ALA A 444 -12.49 -21.07 -0.65
N GLY A 445 -11.96 -19.92 -1.11
CA GLY A 445 -11.12 -19.04 -0.31
C GLY A 445 -11.84 -18.49 0.93
N TYR A 446 -13.10 -18.13 0.80
CA TYR A 446 -13.91 -17.60 1.91
C TYR A 446 -14.18 -18.67 2.97
N ARG A 447 -14.53 -19.88 2.54
CA ARG A 447 -14.73 -21.04 3.43
C ARG A 447 -13.46 -21.35 4.19
N LEU A 448 -12.33 -21.44 3.47
CA LEU A 448 -11.03 -21.77 4.07
C LEU A 448 -10.61 -20.75 5.16
N LEU A 449 -10.86 -19.45 4.91
CA LEU A 449 -10.58 -18.41 5.90
C LEU A 449 -11.55 -18.47 7.09
N ALA A 450 -12.84 -18.69 6.85
CA ALA A 450 -13.83 -18.81 7.91
C ALA A 450 -13.58 -20.05 8.80
N ASP A 451 -13.20 -21.19 8.22
CA ASP A 451 -12.80 -22.38 8.96
C ASP A 451 -11.60 -22.11 9.86
N LEU A 452 -10.59 -21.36 9.34
CA LEU A 452 -9.47 -20.93 10.16
C LEU A 452 -9.93 -20.07 11.35
N ILE A 453 -10.76 -19.05 11.10
CA ILE A 453 -11.21 -18.12 12.15
C ILE A 453 -11.92 -18.91 13.27
N ILE A 454 -12.82 -19.82 12.90
CA ILE A 454 -13.56 -20.66 13.84
C ILE A 454 -12.61 -21.57 14.65
N ALA A 455 -11.64 -22.19 14.01
CA ALA A 455 -10.68 -23.07 14.67
C ALA A 455 -9.68 -22.31 15.54
N LEU A 456 -9.35 -21.08 15.17
CA LEU A 456 -8.34 -20.26 15.85
C LEU A 456 -8.93 -19.49 17.05
N ASP A 457 -10.20 -19.12 16.99
CA ASP A 457 -10.86 -18.28 18.02
C ASP A 457 -10.69 -18.82 19.44
N PRO A 458 -10.96 -20.10 19.75
CA PRO A 458 -10.74 -20.62 21.10
C PRO A 458 -9.27 -20.68 21.53
N LEU A 459 -8.31 -20.61 20.60
CA LEU A 459 -6.87 -20.68 20.86
C LEU A 459 -6.24 -19.30 20.98
N ASN A 460 -6.63 -18.38 20.13
CA ASN A 460 -6.11 -17.02 20.05
C ASN A 460 -7.15 -16.07 19.44
N PRO A 461 -8.10 -15.56 20.25
CA PRO A 461 -9.17 -14.68 19.81
C PRO A 461 -8.69 -13.44 19.05
N GLN A 462 -7.61 -12.82 19.54
CA GLN A 462 -7.04 -11.62 18.94
C GLN A 462 -6.50 -11.88 17.52
N THR A 463 -5.84 -13.02 17.31
CA THR A 463 -5.35 -13.37 15.98
C THR A 463 -6.50 -13.77 15.06
N ALA A 464 -7.52 -14.46 15.57
CA ALA A 464 -8.72 -14.84 14.83
C ALA A 464 -9.50 -13.59 14.37
N ALA A 465 -9.71 -12.63 15.25
CA ALA A 465 -10.38 -11.35 14.93
C ALA A 465 -9.66 -10.57 13.81
N ARG A 466 -8.33 -10.59 13.79
CA ARG A 466 -7.52 -9.96 12.73
C ARG A 466 -7.62 -10.64 11.37
N MET A 467 -8.19 -11.85 11.30
CA MET A 467 -8.47 -12.55 10.05
C MET A 467 -9.87 -12.26 9.48
N VAL A 468 -10.75 -11.56 10.21
CA VAL A 468 -12.12 -11.23 9.77
C VAL A 468 -12.17 -10.15 8.68
N PRO A 469 -11.40 -9.04 8.72
CA PRO A 469 -11.54 -7.91 7.81
C PRO A 469 -11.54 -8.24 6.31
N PRO A 470 -10.79 -9.23 5.78
CA PRO A 470 -10.90 -9.61 4.36
C PRO A 470 -12.33 -9.99 3.94
N LEU A 471 -13.10 -10.67 4.80
CA LEU A 471 -14.51 -10.97 4.56
C LEU A 471 -15.39 -9.73 4.75
N GLY A 472 -15.04 -8.80 5.62
CA GLY A 472 -15.77 -7.57 5.91
C GLY A 472 -15.90 -6.62 4.72
N ARG A 473 -15.04 -6.75 3.70
CA ARG A 473 -15.08 -5.94 2.48
C ARG A 473 -16.13 -6.39 1.44
N TRP A 474 -17.01 -7.33 1.77
CA TRP A 474 -17.94 -7.98 0.85
C TRP A 474 -18.75 -7.03 -0.03
N ARG A 475 -19.16 -5.85 0.47
CA ARG A 475 -19.94 -4.85 -0.29
C ARG A 475 -19.21 -4.32 -1.53
N ARG A 476 -17.89 -4.47 -1.60
CA ARG A 476 -17.07 -3.98 -2.71
C ARG A 476 -17.11 -4.89 -3.95
N PHE A 477 -17.63 -6.10 -3.84
CA PHE A 477 -17.59 -7.12 -4.89
C PHE A 477 -18.93 -7.31 -5.59
N GLY A 478 -18.97 -8.07 -6.67
CA GLY A 478 -20.19 -8.43 -7.36
C GLY A 478 -21.13 -9.31 -6.49
N THR A 479 -22.42 -9.31 -6.78
CA THR A 479 -23.49 -9.90 -5.95
C THR A 479 -23.26 -11.37 -5.55
N ALA A 480 -22.69 -12.20 -6.44
CA ALA A 480 -22.40 -13.60 -6.12
C ALA A 480 -21.32 -13.72 -5.01
N ARG A 481 -20.21 -12.94 -5.15
CA ARG A 481 -19.16 -12.90 -4.12
C ARG A 481 -19.66 -12.28 -2.82
N GLN A 482 -20.50 -11.23 -2.90
CA GLN A 482 -21.14 -10.64 -1.73
C GLN A 482 -21.92 -11.68 -0.92
N ALA A 483 -22.78 -12.45 -1.58
CA ALA A 483 -23.60 -13.46 -0.93
C ALA A 483 -22.76 -14.52 -0.21
N MET A 484 -21.71 -15.01 -0.86
CA MET A 484 -20.82 -16.03 -0.29
C MET A 484 -20.02 -15.48 0.90
N MET A 485 -19.43 -14.30 0.80
CA MET A 485 -18.65 -13.68 1.90
C MET A 485 -19.54 -13.37 3.10
N ARG A 486 -20.72 -12.83 2.87
CA ARG A 486 -21.72 -12.57 3.91
C ARG A 486 -22.15 -13.85 4.62
N SER A 487 -22.41 -14.92 3.86
CA SER A 487 -22.78 -16.23 4.42
C SER A 487 -21.70 -16.78 5.37
N GLU A 488 -20.41 -16.57 5.04
CA GLU A 488 -19.31 -17.01 5.91
C GLU A 488 -19.20 -16.15 7.17
N LEU A 489 -19.40 -14.83 7.10
CA LEU A 489 -19.47 -13.98 8.29
C LEU A 489 -20.65 -14.39 9.22
N GLU A 490 -21.83 -14.68 8.64
CA GLU A 490 -22.97 -15.18 9.38
C GLU A 490 -22.70 -16.57 9.99
N ARG A 491 -21.95 -17.44 9.29
CA ARG A 491 -21.52 -18.75 9.81
C ARG A 491 -20.60 -18.62 11.00
N ILE A 492 -19.65 -17.69 10.95
CA ILE A 492 -18.75 -17.37 12.08
C ILE A 492 -19.58 -16.93 13.29
N LEU A 493 -20.49 -15.98 13.12
CA LEU A 493 -21.33 -15.46 14.23
C LEU A 493 -22.26 -16.51 14.87
N ARG A 494 -22.61 -17.57 14.11
CA ARG A 494 -23.44 -18.67 14.67
C ARG A 494 -22.64 -19.66 15.51
N GLN A 495 -21.32 -19.54 15.64
CA GLN A 495 -20.53 -20.46 16.47
C GLN A 495 -20.82 -20.26 17.95
N PRO A 496 -21.13 -21.34 18.71
CA PRO A 496 -21.29 -21.25 20.14
C PRO A 496 -19.96 -20.89 20.82
N GLY A 497 -20.01 -19.99 21.81
CA GLY A 497 -18.83 -19.62 22.59
C GLY A 497 -17.83 -18.72 21.86
N LEU A 498 -18.25 -18.06 20.78
CA LEU A 498 -17.41 -17.12 20.04
C LEU A 498 -16.89 -16.01 20.94
N SER A 499 -15.62 -15.64 20.79
CA SER A 499 -14.98 -14.58 21.57
C SER A 499 -15.60 -13.19 21.29
N ARG A 500 -15.40 -12.25 22.22
CA ARG A 500 -15.78 -10.85 22.00
C ARG A 500 -15.02 -10.21 20.87
N ASP A 501 -13.75 -10.54 20.72
CA ASP A 501 -12.85 -10.05 19.65
C ASP A 501 -13.43 -10.35 18.26
N VAL A 502 -13.74 -11.62 18.00
CA VAL A 502 -14.28 -12.06 16.70
C VAL A 502 -15.72 -11.59 16.52
N THR A 503 -16.54 -11.64 17.59
CA THR A 503 -17.94 -11.15 17.55
C THR A 503 -17.99 -9.69 17.15
N GLU A 504 -17.15 -8.83 17.73
CA GLU A 504 -17.10 -7.41 17.38
C GLU A 504 -16.76 -7.19 15.92
N GLN A 505 -15.68 -7.83 15.43
CA GLN A 505 -15.22 -7.65 14.05
C GLN A 505 -16.23 -8.18 13.02
N ALA A 506 -16.80 -9.35 13.25
CA ALA A 506 -17.77 -9.95 12.34
C ALA A 506 -19.12 -9.20 12.34
N SER A 507 -19.62 -8.78 13.50
CA SER A 507 -20.86 -8.01 13.61
C SER A 507 -20.75 -6.64 12.95
N LYS A 508 -19.66 -5.90 13.21
CA LYS A 508 -19.41 -4.61 12.56
C LYS A 508 -19.25 -4.75 11.04
N SER A 509 -18.65 -5.85 10.57
CA SER A 509 -18.52 -6.13 9.14
C SER A 509 -19.86 -6.38 8.44
N LEU A 510 -20.89 -6.84 9.16
CA LEU A 510 -22.24 -7.06 8.65
C LEU A 510 -23.18 -5.87 8.88
N ALA A 511 -22.86 -4.96 9.80
CA ALA A 511 -23.67 -3.78 10.08
C ALA A 511 -23.81 -2.89 8.83
N ASP A 512 -24.98 -2.25 8.68
CA ASP A 512 -25.30 -1.36 7.54
C ASP A 512 -24.52 -0.03 7.60
#